data_5d00b04ee4236c020af5e580408a8de1
#
_entry.id   5d00b04ee4236c020af5e580408a8de1
#
_cell.length_a   1.000
_cell.length_b   1.000
_cell.length_c   1.000
_cell.angle_alpha   90.00
_cell.angle_beta   90.00
_cell.angle_gamma   90.00
#
_symmetry.space_group_name_H-M   'P 1'
#
loop_
_entity.id
_entity.type
_entity.pdbx_description
1 polymer ?
#
loop_
_entity_poly.entity_id
_entity_poly.type
_entity_poly.pdbx_seq_one_letter_code
_entity_poly.pdbx_strand_id
1 'polypeptide(L)'
;MDAALKNALAQPAPLLFGALKIELPSYTLRLLDGSASLQIGTEIYAGIDESFGTIASISELSEEMGDSAPEVTVTLMPPDVSATAVLSHPNMQGSVATIMVGAVDAATGAVIGTPEILFLGEIDVPTIGIDESGARTVEFTIVSVFERLFETEEGQRASNGWHQSIWPGELGLEFMTGTDVNLYWGVKPPKGSSVKTGFSAAVAATLNTKTQNV
;
A
#
# COMPACT_ATOMS: atom_id res chain seq x y z
N MET A 1 -15.14 12.49 7.59
CA MET A 1 -16.60 12.13 7.52
C MET A 1 -17.40 13.33 7.06
N ASP A 2 -18.24 13.16 6.03
CA ASP A 2 -19.13 14.20 5.50
C ASP A 2 -20.24 14.56 6.51
N ALA A 3 -20.66 15.85 6.52
CA ALA A 3 -21.69 16.33 7.45
C ALA A 3 -23.08 15.70 7.20
N ALA A 4 -23.44 15.43 5.95
CA ALA A 4 -24.68 14.77 5.59
C ALA A 4 -24.70 13.32 6.10
N LEU A 5 -23.61 12.57 5.89
CA LEU A 5 -23.44 11.22 6.42
C LEU A 5 -23.50 11.19 7.95
N LYS A 6 -22.79 12.12 8.63
CA LYS A 6 -22.84 12.23 10.09
C LYS A 6 -24.25 12.43 10.62
N ASN A 7 -25.02 13.29 9.96
CA ASN A 7 -26.41 13.52 10.36
C ASN A 7 -27.30 12.29 10.11
N ALA A 8 -27.07 11.55 9.02
CA ALA A 8 -27.79 10.31 8.75
C ALA A 8 -27.48 9.23 9.79
N LEU A 9 -26.22 9.07 10.18
CA LEU A 9 -25.80 8.13 11.24
C LEU A 9 -26.37 8.45 12.63
N ALA A 10 -26.69 9.71 12.88
CA ALA A 10 -27.32 10.14 14.14
C ALA A 10 -28.83 9.85 14.23
N GLN A 11 -29.46 9.37 13.16
CA GLN A 11 -30.86 8.98 13.19
C GLN A 11 -31.10 7.71 14.01
N PRO A 12 -32.30 7.51 14.59
CA PRO A 12 -32.59 6.33 15.41
C PRO A 12 -32.50 4.99 14.67
N ALA A 13 -32.71 4.98 13.34
CA ALA A 13 -32.66 3.79 12.50
C ALA A 13 -32.07 4.15 11.11
N PRO A 14 -30.75 4.37 11.03
CA PRO A 14 -30.11 4.67 9.76
C PRO A 14 -30.08 3.42 8.89
N LEU A 15 -30.33 3.58 7.59
CA LEU A 15 -30.11 2.53 6.60
C LEU A 15 -28.67 2.62 6.11
N LEU A 16 -27.84 1.68 6.54
CA LEU A 16 -26.41 1.65 6.24
C LEU A 16 -26.10 0.65 5.14
N PHE A 17 -24.97 0.86 4.47
CA PHE A 17 -24.38 -0.10 3.56
C PHE A 17 -22.86 -0.14 3.76
N GLY A 18 -22.27 -1.31 3.53
CA GLY A 18 -20.85 -1.52 3.34
C GLY A 18 -20.56 -1.66 1.85
N ALA A 19 -19.44 -1.11 1.39
CA ALA A 19 -18.99 -1.25 0.01
C ALA A 19 -17.49 -1.59 -0.03
N LEU A 20 -17.14 -2.49 -0.96
CA LEU A 20 -15.79 -2.95 -1.21
C LEU A 20 -15.43 -2.61 -2.66
N LYS A 21 -14.30 -1.94 -2.85
CA LYS A 21 -13.68 -1.73 -4.16
C LYS A 21 -12.32 -2.38 -4.17
N ILE A 22 -12.05 -3.24 -5.16
CA ILE A 22 -10.72 -3.83 -5.38
C ILE A 22 -10.28 -3.50 -6.80
N GLU A 23 -9.13 -2.86 -6.94
CA GLU A 23 -8.54 -2.50 -8.22
C GLU A 23 -7.59 -3.61 -8.69
N LEU A 24 -8.17 -4.65 -9.31
CA LEU A 24 -7.40 -5.76 -9.88
C LEU A 24 -6.67 -5.31 -11.16
N PRO A 25 -5.61 -5.99 -11.60
CA PRO A 25 -4.78 -5.57 -12.74
C PRO A 25 -5.54 -5.31 -14.06
N SER A 26 -6.65 -6.02 -14.28
CA SER A 26 -7.44 -5.90 -15.52
C SER A 26 -8.92 -5.57 -15.29
N TYR A 27 -9.35 -5.47 -14.04
CA TYR A 27 -10.75 -5.28 -13.68
C TYR A 27 -10.89 -4.58 -12.34
N THR A 28 -11.86 -3.69 -12.20
CA THR A 28 -12.20 -3.11 -10.90
C THR A 28 -13.45 -3.76 -10.34
N LEU A 29 -13.29 -4.55 -9.30
CA LEU A 29 -14.37 -5.20 -8.58
C LEU A 29 -15.05 -4.19 -7.64
N ARG A 30 -16.38 -4.10 -7.70
CA ARG A 30 -17.18 -3.19 -6.88
C ARG A 30 -18.34 -3.96 -6.29
N LEU A 31 -18.19 -4.32 -5.04
CA LEU A 31 -19.18 -5.11 -4.31
C LEU A 31 -19.86 -4.27 -3.22
N LEU A 32 -21.10 -4.62 -2.96
CA LEU A 32 -21.92 -4.05 -1.91
C LEU A 32 -22.26 -5.16 -0.90
N ASP A 33 -22.35 -4.80 0.36
CA ASP A 33 -22.90 -5.69 1.37
C ASP A 33 -24.43 -5.85 1.13
N GLY A 34 -24.84 -7.10 0.94
CA GLY A 34 -26.23 -7.42 0.61
C GLY A 34 -26.51 -7.52 -0.91
N SER A 35 -27.78 -7.62 -1.30
CA SER A 35 -28.22 -7.93 -2.66
C SER A 35 -28.65 -6.70 -3.49
N ALA A 36 -28.41 -5.51 -2.96
CA ALA A 36 -28.79 -4.27 -3.65
C ALA A 36 -27.79 -3.85 -4.73
N SER A 37 -28.16 -2.84 -5.50
CA SER A 37 -27.24 -2.11 -6.37
C SER A 37 -27.35 -0.62 -6.05
N LEU A 38 -26.23 0.03 -5.80
CA LEU A 38 -26.15 1.44 -5.43
C LEU A 38 -25.17 2.17 -6.35
N GLN A 39 -25.52 3.39 -6.72
CA GLN A 39 -24.62 4.29 -7.40
C GLN A 39 -23.91 5.16 -6.36
N ILE A 40 -22.59 5.03 -6.28
CA ILE A 40 -21.71 5.84 -5.43
C ILE A 40 -20.86 6.72 -6.34
N GLY A 41 -21.14 8.02 -6.35
CA GLY A 41 -20.54 8.94 -7.31
C GLY A 41 -20.89 8.56 -8.76
N THR A 42 -19.90 8.20 -9.56
CA THR A 42 -20.06 7.75 -10.96
C THR A 42 -19.98 6.23 -11.12
N GLU A 43 -19.70 5.49 -10.05
CA GLU A 43 -19.50 4.05 -10.06
C GLU A 43 -20.72 3.31 -9.51
N ILE A 44 -21.00 2.13 -10.07
CA ILE A 44 -22.10 1.26 -9.62
C ILE A 44 -21.48 0.13 -8.81
N TYR A 45 -22.00 -0.07 -7.60
CA TYR A 45 -21.66 -1.17 -6.70
C TYR A 45 -22.87 -2.10 -6.63
N ALA A 46 -22.62 -3.39 -6.72
CA ALA A 46 -23.67 -4.42 -6.68
C ALA A 46 -23.35 -5.50 -5.66
N GLY A 47 -24.36 -6.15 -5.09
CA GLY A 47 -24.15 -7.24 -4.15
C GLY A 47 -23.54 -8.49 -4.79
N ILE A 48 -23.68 -8.63 -6.12
CA ILE A 48 -23.12 -9.74 -6.89
C ILE A 48 -22.44 -9.19 -8.13
N ASP A 49 -21.21 -9.60 -8.36
CA ASP A 49 -20.48 -9.42 -9.61
C ASP A 49 -20.62 -10.71 -10.45
N GLU A 50 -20.98 -10.59 -11.72
CA GLU A 50 -21.21 -11.73 -12.60
C GLU A 50 -19.94 -12.57 -12.82
N SER A 51 -18.76 -11.94 -12.77
CA SER A 51 -17.49 -12.57 -13.04
C SER A 51 -16.82 -13.13 -11.77
N PHE A 52 -16.98 -12.45 -10.63
CA PHE A 52 -16.20 -12.73 -9.44
C PHE A 52 -17.03 -13.05 -8.19
N GLY A 53 -18.37 -12.99 -8.30
CA GLY A 53 -19.28 -13.43 -7.26
C GLY A 53 -19.59 -12.36 -6.22
N THR A 54 -19.63 -12.73 -4.95
CA THR A 54 -20.11 -11.88 -3.85
C THR A 54 -19.18 -11.91 -2.65
N ILE A 55 -19.37 -10.96 -1.74
CA ILE A 55 -18.71 -10.97 -0.43
C ILE A 55 -19.37 -12.05 0.43
N ALA A 56 -18.57 -12.99 0.94
CA ALA A 56 -19.02 -13.96 1.93
C ALA A 56 -18.87 -13.40 3.35
N SER A 57 -17.71 -12.79 3.64
CA SER A 57 -17.45 -12.16 4.94
C SER A 57 -16.34 -11.13 4.84
N ILE A 58 -16.34 -10.20 5.78
CA ILE A 58 -15.24 -9.28 6.07
C ILE A 58 -14.92 -9.45 7.55
N SER A 59 -13.65 -9.62 7.90
CA SER A 59 -13.22 -9.71 9.30
C SER A 59 -13.47 -8.40 10.04
N GLU A 60 -13.42 -8.46 11.35
CA GLU A 60 -13.48 -7.27 12.20
C GLU A 60 -12.32 -6.31 11.87
N LEU A 61 -12.64 -5.04 11.73
CA LEU A 61 -11.67 -3.97 11.61
C LEU A 61 -11.22 -3.59 13.02
N SER A 62 -9.98 -3.90 13.36
CA SER A 62 -9.38 -3.51 14.64
C SER A 62 -8.17 -2.61 14.39
N GLU A 63 -8.12 -1.50 15.13
CA GLU A 63 -6.94 -0.65 15.21
C GLU A 63 -6.27 -0.90 16.55
N GLU A 64 -5.07 -1.44 16.51
CA GLU A 64 -4.25 -1.63 17.70
C GLU A 64 -3.08 -0.64 17.71
N MET A 65 -2.74 -0.11 18.90
CA MET A 65 -1.51 0.63 19.10
C MET A 65 -0.34 -0.37 19.23
N GLY A 66 0.30 -0.70 18.12
CA GLY A 66 1.38 -1.69 18.09
C GLY A 66 2.39 -1.45 16.97
N ASP A 67 3.35 -2.36 16.87
CA ASP A 67 4.42 -2.32 15.86
C ASP A 67 4.03 -2.96 14.51
N SER A 68 2.76 -3.36 14.34
CA SER A 68 2.24 -3.96 13.12
C SER A 68 1.15 -3.08 12.50
N ALA A 69 1.12 -3.05 11.17
CA ALA A 69 0.02 -2.40 10.45
C ALA A 69 -1.27 -3.22 10.61
N PRO A 70 -2.44 -2.56 10.71
CA PRO A 70 -3.71 -3.26 10.75
C PRO A 70 -3.98 -4.02 9.45
N GLU A 71 -4.58 -5.20 9.58
CA GLU A 71 -4.96 -6.05 8.45
C GLU A 71 -6.45 -6.39 8.50
N VAL A 72 -7.03 -6.67 7.35
CA VAL A 72 -8.42 -7.10 7.19
C VAL A 72 -8.48 -8.28 6.24
N THR A 73 -9.21 -9.32 6.62
CA THR A 73 -9.49 -10.44 5.74
C THR A 73 -10.85 -10.26 5.08
N VAL A 74 -10.86 -10.32 3.75
CA VAL A 74 -12.08 -10.31 2.94
C VAL A 74 -12.22 -11.66 2.25
N THR A 75 -13.34 -12.33 2.50
CA THR A 75 -13.66 -13.61 1.86
C THR A 75 -14.67 -13.38 0.75
N LEU A 76 -14.33 -13.76 -0.46
CA LEU A 76 -15.20 -13.76 -1.62
C LEU A 76 -15.69 -15.16 -1.92
N MET A 77 -16.91 -15.27 -2.48
CA MET A 77 -17.49 -16.51 -2.99
C MET A 77 -17.61 -16.41 -4.52
N PRO A 78 -16.60 -16.87 -5.27
CA PRO A 78 -16.63 -16.83 -6.73
C PRO A 78 -17.66 -17.79 -7.30
N PRO A 79 -18.28 -17.48 -8.48
CA PRO A 79 -19.35 -18.28 -9.07
C PRO A 79 -18.85 -19.63 -9.61
N ASP A 80 -17.60 -19.73 -10.02
CA ASP A 80 -17.04 -20.92 -10.62
C ASP A 80 -15.52 -21.11 -10.38
N VAL A 81 -14.99 -22.21 -10.90
CA VAL A 81 -13.56 -22.57 -10.78
C VAL A 81 -12.66 -21.60 -11.53
N SER A 82 -13.13 -21.05 -12.67
CA SER A 82 -12.36 -20.12 -13.47
C SER A 82 -12.16 -18.80 -12.74
N ALA A 83 -13.23 -18.27 -12.15
CA ALA A 83 -13.18 -17.09 -11.31
C ALA A 83 -12.27 -17.29 -10.09
N THR A 84 -12.36 -18.46 -9.43
CA THR A 84 -11.48 -18.84 -8.32
C THR A 84 -10.00 -18.81 -8.75
N ALA A 85 -9.68 -19.41 -9.90
CA ALA A 85 -8.31 -19.46 -10.41
C ALA A 85 -7.76 -18.07 -10.78
N VAL A 86 -8.60 -17.18 -11.29
CA VAL A 86 -8.21 -15.79 -11.58
C VAL A 86 -7.93 -15.03 -10.29
N LEU A 87 -8.86 -15.08 -9.33
CA LEU A 87 -8.74 -14.35 -8.06
C LEU A 87 -7.57 -14.83 -7.20
N SER A 88 -7.22 -16.11 -7.28
CA SER A 88 -6.09 -16.69 -6.54
C SER A 88 -4.73 -16.55 -7.24
N HIS A 89 -4.70 -15.91 -8.39
CA HIS A 89 -3.44 -15.75 -9.13
C HIS A 89 -2.51 -14.78 -8.41
N PRO A 90 -1.18 -15.06 -8.35
CA PRO A 90 -0.21 -14.18 -7.67
C PRO A 90 -0.21 -12.72 -8.13
N ASN A 91 -0.65 -12.46 -9.37
CA ASN A 91 -0.76 -11.08 -9.89
C ASN A 91 -1.80 -10.22 -9.16
N MET A 92 -2.65 -10.82 -8.32
CA MET A 92 -3.61 -10.10 -7.49
C MET A 92 -2.95 -9.41 -6.30
N GLN A 93 -1.77 -9.87 -5.90
CA GLN A 93 -0.96 -9.24 -4.86
C GLN A 93 -0.61 -7.79 -5.25
N GLY A 94 -0.69 -6.88 -4.28
CA GLY A 94 -0.49 -5.45 -4.48
C GLY A 94 -1.69 -4.72 -5.09
N SER A 95 -2.81 -5.41 -5.36
CA SER A 95 -4.06 -4.76 -5.78
C SER A 95 -4.63 -3.92 -4.64
N VAL A 96 -5.01 -2.68 -4.95
CA VAL A 96 -5.56 -1.75 -3.95
C VAL A 96 -6.99 -2.14 -3.60
N ALA A 97 -7.27 -2.23 -2.31
CA ALA A 97 -8.60 -2.51 -1.78
C ALA A 97 -9.06 -1.37 -0.87
N THR A 98 -10.31 -0.93 -1.07
CA THR A 98 -10.95 0.12 -0.30
C THR A 98 -12.25 -0.40 0.29
N ILE A 99 -12.40 -0.30 1.61
CA ILE A 99 -13.64 -0.62 2.32
C ILE A 99 -14.27 0.68 2.78
N MET A 100 -15.55 0.84 2.45
CA MET A 100 -16.30 2.06 2.72
C MET A 100 -17.60 1.73 3.45
N VAL A 101 -18.08 2.70 4.24
CA VAL A 101 -19.41 2.68 4.83
C VAL A 101 -20.17 3.95 4.42
N GLY A 102 -21.45 3.81 4.18
CA GLY A 102 -22.32 4.92 3.85
C GLY A 102 -23.73 4.72 4.37
N ALA A 103 -24.57 5.71 4.11
CA ALA A 103 -25.98 5.65 4.43
C ALA A 103 -26.82 5.90 3.18
N VAL A 104 -28.01 5.31 3.16
CA VAL A 104 -28.98 5.42 2.07
C VAL A 104 -30.24 6.09 2.63
N ASP A 105 -30.82 6.99 1.85
CA ASP A 105 -32.14 7.53 2.13
C ASP A 105 -33.19 6.45 1.86
N ALA A 106 -33.91 6.04 2.90
CA ALA A 106 -34.92 4.99 2.83
C ALA A 106 -36.09 5.31 1.88
N ALA A 107 -36.37 6.59 1.63
CA ALA A 107 -37.47 7.02 0.76
C ALA A 107 -37.08 7.03 -0.72
N THR A 108 -35.85 7.39 -1.04
CA THR A 108 -35.39 7.58 -2.42
C THR A 108 -34.42 6.50 -2.89
N GLY A 109 -33.80 5.73 -1.97
CA GLY A 109 -32.73 4.78 -2.29
C GLY A 109 -31.40 5.45 -2.67
N ALA A 110 -31.29 6.76 -2.54
CA ALA A 110 -30.09 7.50 -2.90
C ALA A 110 -29.06 7.48 -1.76
N VAL A 111 -27.78 7.46 -2.13
CA VAL A 111 -26.68 7.56 -1.17
C VAL A 111 -26.63 8.96 -0.55
N ILE A 112 -26.54 9.04 0.76
CA ILE A 112 -26.50 10.29 1.52
C ILE A 112 -25.05 10.74 1.67
N GLY A 113 -24.72 11.87 1.06
CA GLY A 113 -23.38 12.47 1.16
C GLY A 113 -22.28 11.61 0.51
N THR A 114 -21.09 11.70 1.02
CA THR A 114 -19.94 10.90 0.57
C THR A 114 -19.69 9.76 1.57
N PRO A 115 -19.64 8.48 1.12
CA PRO A 115 -19.25 7.38 1.98
C PRO A 115 -17.90 7.60 2.64
N GLU A 116 -17.75 7.12 3.85
CA GLU A 116 -16.47 7.19 4.60
C GLU A 116 -15.63 5.96 4.30
N ILE A 117 -14.36 6.18 4.01
CA ILE A 117 -13.40 5.09 3.84
C ILE A 117 -13.01 4.61 5.23
N LEU A 118 -13.34 3.36 5.55
CA LEU A 118 -12.97 2.71 6.80
C LEU A 118 -11.58 2.10 6.73
N PHE A 119 -11.23 1.53 5.57
CA PHE A 119 -9.96 0.86 5.39
C PHE A 119 -9.46 1.02 3.97
N LEU A 120 -8.18 1.31 3.83
CA LEU A 120 -7.45 1.35 2.56
C LEU A 120 -6.18 0.53 2.71
N GLY A 121 -6.05 -0.46 1.85
CA GLY A 121 -4.90 -1.38 1.90
C GLY A 121 -4.59 -2.01 0.56
N GLU A 122 -3.65 -2.92 0.59
CA GLU A 122 -3.23 -3.71 -0.57
C GLU A 122 -3.41 -5.20 -0.26
N ILE A 123 -3.79 -5.98 -1.27
CA ILE A 123 -3.88 -7.43 -1.14
C ILE A 123 -2.47 -7.99 -0.98
N ASP A 124 -2.24 -8.74 0.11
CA ASP A 124 -0.99 -9.47 0.31
C ASP A 124 -1.05 -10.81 -0.44
N VAL A 125 -1.65 -11.84 0.12
CA VAL A 125 -1.69 -13.17 -0.49
C VAL A 125 -3.13 -13.68 -0.57
N PRO A 126 -3.62 -14.05 -1.77
CA PRO A 126 -4.89 -14.73 -1.89
C PRO A 126 -4.78 -16.21 -1.45
N THR A 127 -5.73 -16.66 -0.63
CA THR A 127 -5.83 -18.05 -0.17
C THR A 127 -7.13 -18.68 -0.64
N ILE A 128 -7.07 -19.91 -1.13
CA ILE A 128 -8.27 -20.65 -1.56
C ILE A 128 -8.77 -21.52 -0.42
N GLY A 129 -10.04 -21.35 -0.04
CA GLY A 129 -10.80 -22.24 0.81
C GLY A 129 -11.73 -23.14 0.00
N ILE A 130 -11.92 -24.37 0.43
CA ILE A 130 -12.95 -25.29 -0.09
C ILE A 130 -13.65 -25.87 1.11
N ASP A 131 -14.96 -25.65 1.21
CA ASP A 131 -15.75 -26.22 2.29
C ASP A 131 -16.16 -27.68 2.04
N GLU A 132 -16.77 -28.31 3.03
CA GLU A 132 -17.23 -29.71 2.93
C GLU A 132 -18.31 -29.90 1.85
N SER A 133 -19.01 -28.85 1.45
CA SER A 133 -20.03 -28.87 0.37
C SER A 133 -19.40 -28.75 -1.02
N GLY A 134 -18.11 -28.45 -1.11
CA GLY A 134 -17.38 -28.17 -2.34
C GLY A 134 -17.51 -26.74 -2.82
N ALA A 135 -18.13 -25.86 -2.04
CA ALA A 135 -18.15 -24.43 -2.32
C ALA A 135 -16.74 -23.86 -2.14
N ARG A 136 -16.35 -22.98 -3.06
CA ARG A 136 -15.03 -22.37 -3.07
C ARG A 136 -15.12 -20.94 -2.57
N THR A 137 -14.15 -20.60 -1.76
CA THR A 137 -13.95 -19.23 -1.28
C THR A 137 -12.53 -18.78 -1.64
N VAL A 138 -12.37 -17.49 -1.82
CA VAL A 138 -11.05 -16.87 -1.94
C VAL A 138 -10.96 -15.83 -0.83
N GLU A 139 -9.97 -16.00 0.02
CA GLU A 139 -9.65 -15.06 1.09
C GLU A 139 -8.53 -14.14 0.64
N PHE A 140 -8.76 -12.85 0.77
CA PHE A 140 -7.76 -11.82 0.61
C PHE A 140 -7.37 -11.26 1.97
N THR A 141 -6.14 -11.44 2.36
CA THR A 141 -5.55 -10.65 3.43
C THR A 141 -5.18 -9.29 2.85
N ILE A 142 -5.79 -8.23 3.37
CA ILE A 142 -5.56 -6.86 2.93
C ILE A 142 -4.81 -6.16 4.05
N VAL A 143 -3.58 -5.76 3.77
CA VAL A 143 -2.72 -5.04 4.71
C VAL A 143 -2.84 -3.54 4.46
N SER A 144 -2.83 -2.77 5.53
CA SER A 144 -2.93 -1.32 5.44
C SER A 144 -1.78 -0.74 4.60
N VAL A 145 -2.05 0.32 3.85
CA VAL A 145 -1.00 1.09 3.14
C VAL A 145 0.10 1.60 4.06
N PHE A 146 -0.15 1.66 5.38
CA PHE A 146 0.85 2.03 6.37
C PHE A 146 1.92 0.95 6.60
N GLU A 147 1.70 -0.29 6.17
CA GLU A 147 2.72 -1.35 6.27
C GLU A 147 3.99 -0.97 5.53
N ARG A 148 3.89 -0.24 4.43
CA ARG A 148 5.06 0.30 3.70
C ARG A 148 5.99 1.16 4.57
N LEU A 149 5.49 1.71 5.68
CA LEU A 149 6.32 2.46 6.63
C LEU A 149 7.21 1.55 7.49
N PHE A 150 6.84 0.27 7.61
CA PHE A 150 7.57 -0.74 8.36
C PHE A 150 8.48 -1.59 7.46
N GLU A 151 8.25 -1.56 6.13
CA GLU A 151 9.14 -2.22 5.20
C GLU A 151 10.50 -1.55 5.18
N THR A 152 11.54 -2.35 5.39
CA THR A 152 12.92 -1.88 5.24
C THR A 152 13.21 -1.76 3.75
N GLU A 153 13.36 -0.54 3.27
CA GLU A 153 13.79 -0.23 1.89
C GLU A 153 15.21 -0.78 1.64
N GLU A 154 15.32 -2.08 1.44
CA GLU A 154 16.57 -2.74 1.13
C GLU A 154 17.06 -2.33 -0.27
N GLY A 155 18.08 -1.52 -0.30
CA GLY A 155 18.79 -1.15 -1.53
C GLY A 155 18.60 0.28 -2.01
N GLN A 156 17.72 1.07 -1.45
CA GLN A 156 17.70 2.52 -1.71
C GLN A 156 18.88 3.18 -0.99
N ARG A 157 20.01 3.28 -1.67
CA ARG A 157 21.17 4.00 -1.20
C ARG A 157 21.14 5.42 -1.77
N ALA A 158 21.53 6.39 -0.96
CA ALA A 158 21.79 7.75 -1.42
C ALA A 158 22.98 7.72 -2.41
N SER A 159 22.75 7.26 -3.63
CA SER A 159 23.72 7.20 -4.70
C SER A 159 23.33 8.12 -5.85
N ASN A 160 24.32 8.64 -6.56
CA ASN A 160 24.06 9.50 -7.71
C ASN A 160 23.22 8.79 -8.79
N GLY A 161 23.43 7.49 -9.00
CA GLY A 161 22.66 6.70 -9.97
C GLY A 161 21.18 6.60 -9.60
N TRP A 162 20.87 6.34 -8.34
CA TRP A 162 19.49 6.31 -7.85
C TRP A 162 18.86 7.71 -7.92
N HIS A 163 19.58 8.74 -7.50
CA HIS A 163 19.09 10.12 -7.54
C HIS A 163 18.73 10.56 -8.97
N GLN A 164 19.61 10.29 -9.94
CA GLN A 164 19.36 10.60 -11.35
C GLN A 164 18.26 9.75 -11.99
N SER A 165 17.95 8.57 -11.46
CA SER A 165 16.83 7.76 -11.95
C SER A 165 15.47 8.38 -11.63
N ILE A 166 15.39 9.15 -10.52
CA ILE A 166 14.18 9.86 -10.10
C ILE A 166 14.15 11.29 -10.65
N TRP A 167 15.30 11.98 -10.60
CA TRP A 167 15.47 13.35 -11.12
C TRP A 167 16.59 13.40 -12.16
N PRO A 168 16.24 13.11 -13.43
CA PRO A 168 17.23 13.10 -14.51
C PRO A 168 17.94 14.46 -14.66
N GLY A 169 19.27 14.43 -14.63
CA GLY A 169 20.11 15.63 -14.80
C GLY A 169 20.46 16.37 -13.51
N GLU A 170 19.94 15.96 -12.34
CA GLU A 170 20.39 16.51 -11.08
C GLU A 170 21.73 15.88 -10.63
N LEU A 171 22.69 16.74 -10.24
CA LEU A 171 24.04 16.34 -9.86
C LEU A 171 24.31 16.47 -8.34
N GLY A 172 23.25 16.63 -7.54
CA GLY A 172 23.38 16.86 -6.09
C GLY A 172 24.10 15.75 -5.33
N LEU A 173 24.06 14.51 -5.82
CA LEU A 173 24.74 13.35 -5.23
C LEU A 173 25.94 12.85 -6.05
N GLU A 174 26.41 13.62 -7.04
CA GLU A 174 27.53 13.21 -7.92
C GLU A 174 28.81 12.84 -7.14
N PHE A 175 29.06 13.54 -6.05
CA PHE A 175 30.26 13.36 -5.23
C PHE A 175 30.05 12.50 -3.98
N MET A 176 28.87 11.91 -3.80
CA MET A 176 28.57 11.04 -2.64
C MET A 176 29.12 9.63 -2.76
N THR A 177 29.42 9.17 -3.97
CA THR A 177 30.01 7.84 -4.22
C THR A 177 31.52 7.92 -4.20
N GLY A 178 32.15 7.03 -3.42
CA GLY A 178 33.62 6.95 -3.32
C GLY A 178 34.22 7.73 -2.15
N THR A 179 33.38 8.17 -1.20
CA THR A 179 33.80 8.86 0.03
C THR A 179 34.12 7.89 1.19
N ASP A 180 34.48 6.65 0.92
CA ASP A 180 35.03 5.72 1.93
C ASP A 180 36.38 6.22 2.41
N VAL A 181 36.38 7.32 3.15
CA VAL A 181 37.58 7.86 3.82
C VAL A 181 37.58 7.37 5.24
N ASN A 182 38.47 6.43 5.54
CA ASN A 182 38.75 6.05 6.92
C ASN A 182 39.50 7.20 7.62
N LEU A 183 38.78 7.99 8.43
CA LEU A 183 39.36 9.03 9.26
C LEU A 183 39.89 8.42 10.53
N TYR A 184 41.25 8.34 10.64
CA TYR A 184 41.93 7.89 11.82
C TYR A 184 42.12 9.06 12.80
N TRP A 185 41.22 9.19 13.78
CA TRP A 185 41.28 10.23 14.80
C TRP A 185 42.38 9.89 15.84
N GLY A 186 43.43 10.73 15.88
CA GLY A 186 44.49 10.62 16.91
C GLY A 186 45.44 9.45 16.77
N VAL A 187 45.35 8.64 15.71
CA VAL A 187 46.25 7.49 15.45
C VAL A 187 46.81 7.60 14.04
N LYS A 188 48.11 7.27 13.87
CA LYS A 188 48.71 7.20 12.52
C LYS A 188 48.03 6.07 11.72
N PRO A 189 47.62 6.34 10.47
CA PRO A 189 47.08 5.29 9.61
C PRO A 189 48.09 4.15 9.41
N PRO A 190 47.65 2.89 9.29
CA PRO A 190 48.54 1.77 9.04
C PRO A 190 49.33 1.98 7.74
N LYS A 191 50.61 1.58 7.72
CA LYS A 191 51.47 1.66 6.52
C LYS A 191 50.82 0.82 5.41
N GLY A 192 50.49 1.45 4.28
CA GLY A 192 49.89 0.79 3.14
C GLY A 192 48.38 1.08 2.95
N SER A 193 47.73 1.86 3.84
CA SER A 193 46.41 2.39 3.56
C SER A 193 46.50 3.47 2.47
N SER A 194 46.25 3.10 1.23
CA SER A 194 46.06 4.09 0.16
C SER A 194 44.71 4.76 0.35
N VAL A 195 44.71 5.99 0.83
CA VAL A 195 43.52 6.85 0.74
C VAL A 195 43.32 7.16 -0.74
N LYS A 196 42.41 6.51 -1.41
CA LYS A 196 41.94 6.96 -2.73
C LYS A 196 41.12 8.24 -2.49
N THR A 197 41.84 9.36 -2.39
CA THR A 197 41.16 10.67 -2.43
C THR A 197 40.70 10.89 -3.85
N GLY A 198 39.40 10.99 -4.09
CA GLY A 198 38.81 11.46 -5.34
C GLY A 198 39.12 12.95 -5.63
N PHE A 199 40.01 13.56 -4.83
CA PHE A 199 40.50 14.92 -5.09
C PHE A 199 41.62 14.87 -6.11
N SER A 200 41.54 15.76 -7.10
CA SER A 200 42.62 15.89 -8.09
C SER A 200 43.95 16.13 -7.38
N ALA A 201 45.04 15.59 -7.95
CA ALA A 201 46.37 15.70 -7.39
C ALA A 201 46.79 17.14 -7.03
N ALA A 202 46.18 18.15 -7.62
CA ALA A 202 46.38 19.56 -7.34
C ALA A 202 45.89 20.00 -5.93
N VAL A 203 44.76 19.43 -5.46
CA VAL A 203 44.24 19.76 -4.12
C VAL A 203 45.01 19.05 -3.01
N ALA A 204 45.50 17.83 -3.27
CA ALA A 204 46.35 17.09 -2.33
C ALA A 204 47.72 17.79 -2.12
N ALA A 205 48.25 18.40 -3.15
CA ALA A 205 49.54 19.15 -3.05
C ALA A 205 49.38 20.45 -2.21
N THR A 206 48.24 21.15 -2.30
CA THR A 206 47.99 22.38 -1.52
C THR A 206 47.75 22.13 -0.04
N LEU A 207 47.17 20.97 0.34
CA LEU A 207 46.96 20.62 1.72
C LEU A 207 48.26 20.16 2.39
N ASN A 208 49.16 19.49 1.66
CA ASN A 208 50.42 18.98 2.20
C ASN A 208 51.45 20.10 2.44
N THR A 209 51.39 21.23 1.73
CA THR A 209 52.27 22.38 1.93
C THR A 209 51.90 23.23 3.16
N LYS A 210 50.64 23.17 3.63
CA LYS A 210 50.22 23.92 4.83
C LYS A 210 50.54 23.24 6.14
N THR A 211 50.79 21.93 6.17
CA THR A 211 51.07 21.18 7.40
C THR A 211 52.58 21.06 7.71
N GLN A 212 53.48 21.53 6.84
CA GLN A 212 54.91 21.51 7.10
C GLN A 212 55.47 22.82 7.69
N ASN A 213 54.67 23.86 7.91
CA ASN A 213 55.09 25.14 8.43
C ASN A 213 54.45 25.49 9.79
N VAL A 214 54.26 24.52 10.67
CA VAL A 214 53.95 24.72 12.10
C VAL A 214 54.86 23.87 12.94
#